data_f182f2f0e78e350dce8a19388bef51f8
#
_entry.id   f182f2f0e78e350dce8a19388bef51f8
#
_cell.length_a   1.000
_cell.length_b   1.000
_cell.length_c   1.000
_cell.angle_alpha   90.00
_cell.angle_beta   90.00
_cell.angle_gamma   90.00
#
_symmetry.space_group_name_H-M   'P 1'
#
loop_
_entity.id
_entity.type
_entity.pdbx_description
1 polymer ?
#
loop_
_entity_poly.entity_id
_entity_poly.type
_entity_poly.pdbx_seq_one_letter_code
_entity_poly.pdbx_strand_id
1 'polypeptide(L)'
;MADQRPNILWITSEDNGPDLGAYGVDYAHTPALDRLAKKSAIYTNAFATAGVCAPARSTIITGMYPPALGSQHMRSRASLPKGIKFYSHHLRDAGYYCTNNSKEDYNLVKPKGSWDESGRNAHWSNAPEGKPFFAVFNFTVSHESKIRLREKSFPHHKIEDASIPPYHPNIPETKRDWAQYHANITKLDGQVAKSLRELKKAGLAENTIVFYYGDHGSGMPRHKRWLWDSGIHIPLLVHIPNKWKNLREVAPGKKTDRLVSFVDLGPTALSLAGIDPPKHMHGKAFLGVHSDQPRQYVHAFRGRMDERYDMVRAVRDKRYKYIRNYNPHQIYGQFIAYMFQTDTTRIWKEMYDKGKLNDVQSAFWRTKPPVEFYDTLKDPHEINNLADSKEHSEHRDRLAGELKRWQNEIRDLGFLPEGEMHERRGNLTPYELGRDNNKYPLDEIRAAAEIATRAKESKLKEIKDMMKHQDPAIRYWGATGCIVIGKESKSLKSDLMGLLKDTCPDVRTASAHALFSIGHPKEAVPVLEKILSEKNQFYRLRAMNVLDHMDENAREAVARIARVGDSAKIGAYGENYIGNVIKKAASDLGIKTSK
;
A
#
# COMPACT_ATOMS: atom_id res chain seq x y z
N MET A 1 -26.12 19.56 -32.09
CA MET A 1 -25.04 20.18 -31.28
C MET A 1 -24.15 19.04 -30.86
N ALA A 2 -22.86 19.08 -31.23
CA ALA A 2 -21.90 18.07 -30.76
C ALA A 2 -21.97 18.00 -29.24
N ASP A 3 -22.10 16.81 -28.70
CA ASP A 3 -22.19 16.53 -27.27
C ASP A 3 -20.93 17.05 -26.57
N GLN A 4 -21.00 18.28 -26.01
CA GLN A 4 -19.84 18.94 -25.42
C GLN A 4 -19.50 18.23 -24.10
N ARG A 5 -18.33 17.60 -24.06
CA ARG A 5 -17.78 16.95 -22.85
C ARG A 5 -16.62 17.76 -22.31
N PRO A 6 -16.41 17.79 -20.98
CA PRO A 6 -15.26 18.48 -20.39
C PRO A 6 -13.95 17.76 -20.74
N ASN A 7 -12.88 18.51 -20.92
CA ASN A 7 -11.55 17.94 -20.75
C ASN A 7 -11.31 17.63 -19.29
N ILE A 8 -10.50 16.62 -19.00
CA ILE A 8 -10.13 16.23 -17.64
C ILE A 8 -8.61 16.16 -17.54
N LEU A 9 -8.05 16.92 -16.61
CA LEU A 9 -6.63 16.93 -16.30
C LEU A 9 -6.41 16.46 -14.86
N TRP A 10 -5.69 15.35 -14.70
CA TRP A 10 -5.19 14.92 -13.41
C TRP A 10 -3.72 15.29 -13.25
N ILE A 11 -3.40 16.01 -12.20
CA ILE A 11 -2.04 16.34 -11.76
C ILE A 11 -1.80 15.54 -10.49
N THR A 12 -0.92 14.56 -10.54
CA THR A 12 -0.62 13.71 -9.39
C THR A 12 0.82 13.94 -8.91
N SER A 13 1.01 13.89 -7.61
CA SER A 13 2.32 13.92 -6.96
C SER A 13 2.63 12.57 -6.33
N GLU A 14 3.89 12.17 -6.33
CA GLU A 14 4.33 11.01 -5.57
C GLU A 14 4.61 11.36 -4.12
N ASP A 15 4.36 10.39 -3.22
CA ASP A 15 4.73 10.43 -1.81
C ASP A 15 4.36 11.76 -1.13
N ASN A 16 3.15 12.24 -1.34
CA ASN A 16 2.70 13.55 -0.84
C ASN A 16 1.40 13.42 -0.04
N GLY A 17 1.50 13.55 1.28
CA GLY A 17 0.39 13.74 2.18
C GLY A 17 -0.28 15.11 2.05
N PRO A 18 -1.26 15.47 2.89
CA PRO A 18 -1.91 16.78 2.88
C PRO A 18 -1.00 17.91 3.41
N ASP A 19 0.29 17.83 3.15
CA ASP A 19 1.36 18.72 3.63
C ASP A 19 1.45 19.99 2.77
N LEU A 20 0.32 20.70 2.61
CA LEU A 20 0.14 21.89 1.79
C LEU A 20 -0.41 23.05 2.63
N GLY A 21 -0.12 24.31 2.23
CA GLY A 21 -0.70 25.50 2.86
C GLY A 21 -2.23 25.50 2.87
N ALA A 22 -2.88 25.04 1.78
CA ALA A 22 -4.34 24.92 1.69
C ALA A 22 -4.95 23.95 2.73
N TYR A 23 -4.17 23.03 3.28
CA TYR A 23 -4.57 22.11 4.35
C TYR A 23 -4.20 22.61 5.75
N GLY A 24 -3.56 23.80 5.87
CA GLY A 24 -3.21 24.43 7.13
C GLY A 24 -1.83 24.06 7.65
N VAL A 25 -0.92 23.64 6.80
CA VAL A 25 0.48 23.35 7.17
C VAL A 25 1.33 24.60 6.96
N ASP A 26 1.63 25.30 8.05
CA ASP A 26 2.37 26.59 8.00
C ASP A 26 3.79 26.45 7.46
N TYR A 27 4.43 25.29 7.68
CA TYR A 27 5.77 25.01 7.17
C TYR A 27 5.80 24.74 5.66
N ALA A 28 4.65 24.50 5.01
CA ALA A 28 4.56 24.25 3.57
C ALA A 28 4.59 25.56 2.77
N HIS A 29 5.37 25.60 1.68
CA HIS A 29 5.39 26.72 0.73
C HIS A 29 4.86 26.27 -0.63
N THR A 30 3.53 26.40 -0.83
CA THR A 30 2.78 25.85 -1.97
C THR A 30 1.86 26.88 -2.64
N PRO A 31 2.39 28.06 -3.05
CA PRO A 31 1.55 29.19 -3.49
C PRO A 31 0.69 28.91 -4.73
N ALA A 32 1.09 28.01 -5.63
CA ALA A 32 0.28 27.67 -6.81
C ALA A 32 -0.87 26.74 -6.46
N LEU A 33 -0.61 25.72 -5.63
CA LEU A 33 -1.64 24.81 -5.11
C LEU A 33 -2.64 25.55 -4.21
N ASP A 34 -2.17 26.52 -3.40
CA ASP A 34 -3.04 27.35 -2.56
C ASP A 34 -3.95 28.25 -3.42
N ARG A 35 -3.45 28.77 -4.53
CA ARG A 35 -4.29 29.49 -5.52
C ARG A 35 -5.28 28.56 -6.23
N LEU A 36 -4.87 27.33 -6.56
CA LEU A 36 -5.77 26.33 -7.13
C LEU A 36 -6.87 25.97 -6.12
N ALA A 37 -6.52 25.76 -4.84
CA ALA A 37 -7.46 25.42 -3.77
C ALA A 37 -8.56 26.48 -3.60
N LYS A 38 -8.24 27.78 -3.73
CA LYS A 38 -9.22 28.89 -3.70
C LYS A 38 -10.29 28.78 -4.79
N LYS A 39 -10.03 28.03 -5.86
CA LYS A 39 -10.95 27.80 -6.99
C LYS A 39 -11.50 26.37 -7.04
N SER A 40 -11.15 25.53 -6.09
CA SER A 40 -11.45 24.09 -6.06
C SER A 40 -12.34 23.75 -4.88
N ALA A 41 -13.03 22.60 -4.96
CA ALA A 41 -13.46 21.87 -3.76
C ALA A 41 -12.22 21.26 -3.10
N ILE A 42 -12.10 21.42 -1.77
CA ILE A 42 -10.99 20.90 -0.95
C ILE A 42 -11.52 19.71 -0.15
N TYR A 43 -11.14 18.49 -0.51
CA TYR A 43 -11.56 17.28 0.20
C TYR A 43 -10.62 17.01 1.37
N THR A 44 -11.15 17.08 2.59
CA THR A 44 -10.37 16.88 3.82
C THR A 44 -10.26 15.41 4.24
N ASN A 45 -11.06 14.52 3.64
CA ASN A 45 -11.11 13.09 3.93
C ASN A 45 -10.93 12.25 2.66
N ALA A 46 -9.81 12.45 1.95
CA ALA A 46 -9.45 11.66 0.78
C ALA A 46 -8.31 10.68 1.12
N PHE A 47 -8.47 9.41 0.73
CA PHE A 47 -7.57 8.34 1.14
C PHE A 47 -7.12 7.45 -0.01
N ALA A 48 -5.81 7.16 -0.05
CA ALA A 48 -5.27 6.06 -0.82
C ALA A 48 -5.70 4.72 -0.21
N THR A 49 -5.81 3.69 -1.03
CA THR A 49 -6.15 2.33 -0.57
C THR A 49 -4.93 1.54 -0.09
N ALA A 50 -3.74 2.02 -0.41
CA ALA A 50 -2.47 1.47 0.05
C ALA A 50 -1.45 2.59 0.21
N GLY A 51 -0.60 2.52 1.22
CA GLY A 51 0.42 3.53 1.50
C GLY A 51 1.66 3.42 0.58
N VAL A 52 1.52 2.91 -0.66
CA VAL A 52 2.63 2.76 -1.61
C VAL A 52 2.13 2.81 -3.05
N CYS A 53 2.95 3.34 -3.96
CA CYS A 53 2.58 3.70 -5.32
C CYS A 53 1.92 2.58 -6.14
N ALA A 54 2.56 1.42 -6.35
CA ALA A 54 2.07 0.44 -7.32
C ALA A 54 0.70 -0.17 -6.95
N PRO A 55 0.42 -0.62 -5.72
CA PRO A 55 -0.92 -1.06 -5.32
C PRO A 55 -1.95 0.08 -5.36
N ALA A 56 -1.59 1.30 -4.93
CA ALA A 56 -2.49 2.46 -4.96
C ALA A 56 -2.87 2.83 -6.40
N ARG A 57 -1.90 2.90 -7.32
CA ARG A 57 -2.12 3.18 -8.74
C ARG A 57 -2.92 2.08 -9.43
N SER A 58 -2.75 0.81 -9.01
CA SER A 58 -3.57 -0.31 -9.50
C SER A 58 -5.04 -0.16 -9.11
N THR A 59 -5.32 0.36 -7.91
CA THR A 59 -6.68 0.71 -7.50
C THR A 59 -7.29 1.78 -8.39
N ILE A 60 -6.54 2.87 -8.64
CA ILE A 60 -7.00 4.00 -9.44
C ILE A 60 -7.36 3.53 -10.86
N ILE A 61 -6.44 2.81 -11.53
CA ILE A 61 -6.60 2.46 -12.94
C ILE A 61 -7.71 1.44 -13.20
N THR A 62 -8.04 0.61 -12.21
CA THR A 62 -9.08 -0.42 -12.32
C THR A 62 -10.43 -0.04 -11.71
N GLY A 63 -10.46 0.93 -10.79
CA GLY A 63 -11.62 1.16 -9.93
C GLY A 63 -11.94 -0.01 -8.99
N MET A 64 -10.97 -0.91 -8.74
CA MET A 64 -11.12 -2.12 -7.94
C MET A 64 -10.03 -2.23 -6.87
N TYR A 65 -10.35 -2.88 -5.75
CA TYR A 65 -9.35 -3.15 -4.72
C TYR A 65 -8.38 -4.27 -5.16
N PRO A 66 -7.06 -4.03 -5.15
CA PRO A 66 -6.04 -5.02 -5.48
C PRO A 66 -6.14 -6.38 -4.78
N PRO A 67 -6.58 -6.50 -3.51
CA PRO A 67 -6.81 -7.82 -2.90
C PRO A 67 -7.84 -8.69 -3.63
N ALA A 68 -8.78 -8.10 -4.37
CA ALA A 68 -9.72 -8.83 -5.22
C ALA A 68 -9.09 -9.34 -6.53
N LEU A 69 -7.97 -8.74 -6.92
CA LEU A 69 -7.27 -8.99 -8.19
C LEU A 69 -5.96 -9.80 -8.00
N GLY A 70 -5.59 -10.12 -6.75
CA GLY A 70 -4.28 -10.72 -6.45
C GLY A 70 -3.10 -9.78 -6.70
N SER A 71 -3.34 -8.47 -6.77
CA SER A 71 -2.34 -7.45 -7.07
C SER A 71 -1.95 -6.59 -5.86
N GLN A 72 -2.21 -7.08 -4.65
CA GLN A 72 -1.95 -6.38 -3.39
C GLN A 72 -0.47 -6.33 -2.98
N HIS A 73 0.35 -7.19 -3.54
CA HIS A 73 1.79 -7.26 -3.23
C HIS A 73 2.57 -6.31 -4.13
N MET A 74 3.52 -5.59 -3.56
CA MET A 74 4.38 -4.66 -4.31
C MET A 74 5.07 -5.37 -5.47
N ARG A 75 4.96 -4.81 -6.67
CA ARG A 75 5.53 -5.35 -7.92
C ARG A 75 4.95 -6.71 -8.35
N SER A 76 3.75 -7.08 -7.92
CA SER A 76 3.03 -8.20 -8.52
C SER A 76 2.68 -7.89 -9.99
N ARG A 77 2.38 -8.93 -10.77
CA ARG A 77 2.01 -8.84 -12.19
C ARG A 77 0.76 -9.69 -12.44
N ALA A 78 -0.31 -9.36 -11.73
CA ALA A 78 -1.57 -10.07 -11.86
C ALA A 78 -2.20 -9.82 -13.23
N SER A 79 -2.74 -10.85 -13.86
CA SER A 79 -3.54 -10.73 -15.07
C SER A 79 -4.99 -10.42 -14.72
N LEU A 80 -5.61 -9.54 -15.50
CA LEU A 80 -7.05 -9.28 -15.42
C LEU A 80 -7.84 -10.36 -16.18
N PRO A 81 -9.03 -10.73 -15.71
CA PRO A 81 -9.90 -11.63 -16.45
C PRO A 81 -10.43 -10.94 -17.72
N LYS A 82 -10.86 -11.76 -18.68
CA LYS A 82 -11.49 -11.27 -19.91
C LYS A 82 -12.71 -10.39 -19.57
N GLY A 83 -12.74 -9.19 -20.15
CA GLY A 83 -13.86 -8.25 -19.98
C GLY A 83 -13.64 -7.18 -18.90
N ILE A 84 -12.68 -7.33 -18.01
CA ILE A 84 -12.28 -6.25 -17.08
C ILE A 84 -11.23 -5.38 -17.77
N LYS A 85 -11.57 -4.09 -17.96
CA LYS A 85 -10.72 -3.09 -18.60
C LYS A 85 -10.33 -2.00 -17.59
N PHE A 86 -9.27 -1.27 -17.88
CA PHE A 86 -8.93 -0.02 -17.18
C PHE A 86 -9.95 1.07 -17.51
N TYR A 87 -10.19 2.01 -16.60
CA TYR A 87 -11.13 3.11 -16.86
C TYR A 87 -10.76 3.91 -18.13
N SER A 88 -9.46 4.01 -18.44
CA SER A 88 -8.97 4.70 -19.63
C SER A 88 -9.45 4.08 -20.95
N HIS A 89 -9.67 2.76 -21.02
CA HIS A 89 -10.28 2.15 -22.19
C HIS A 89 -11.71 2.64 -22.42
N HIS A 90 -12.51 2.72 -21.34
CA HIS A 90 -13.89 3.21 -21.43
C HIS A 90 -13.95 4.67 -21.88
N LEU A 91 -13.01 5.52 -21.40
CA LEU A 91 -12.90 6.90 -21.88
C LEU A 91 -12.52 6.95 -23.36
N ARG A 92 -11.56 6.13 -23.81
CA ARG A 92 -11.17 6.03 -25.23
C ARG A 92 -12.31 5.52 -26.10
N ASP A 93 -13.00 4.48 -25.65
CA ASP A 93 -14.18 3.94 -26.36
C ASP A 93 -15.27 5.01 -26.51
N ALA A 94 -15.37 5.97 -25.58
CA ALA A 94 -16.25 7.12 -25.64
C ALA A 94 -15.70 8.32 -26.43
N GLY A 95 -14.52 8.21 -27.06
CA GLY A 95 -13.95 9.23 -27.94
C GLY A 95 -12.97 10.20 -27.27
N TYR A 96 -12.61 10.02 -26.01
CA TYR A 96 -11.55 10.81 -25.38
C TYR A 96 -10.17 10.42 -25.92
N TYR A 97 -9.29 11.41 -26.02
CA TYR A 97 -7.85 11.18 -26.21
C TYR A 97 -7.18 11.08 -24.85
N CYS A 98 -6.67 9.89 -24.51
CA CYS A 98 -6.17 9.58 -23.17
C CYS A 98 -4.64 9.54 -23.12
N THR A 99 -4.01 10.37 -22.31
CA THR A 99 -2.55 10.45 -22.16
C THR A 99 -2.09 10.24 -20.72
N ASN A 100 -0.91 9.62 -20.54
CA ASN A 100 -0.28 9.41 -19.24
C ASN A 100 1.20 9.80 -19.27
N ASN A 101 1.59 10.87 -18.57
CA ASN A 101 2.95 11.36 -18.46
C ASN A 101 3.47 11.23 -17.02
N SER A 102 4.33 10.30 -16.71
CA SER A 102 4.78 9.16 -17.51
C SER A 102 4.70 7.87 -16.70
N LYS A 103 4.42 7.97 -15.39
CA LYS A 103 4.46 6.83 -14.49
C LYS A 103 3.17 6.02 -14.56
N GLU A 104 3.30 4.74 -14.90
CA GLU A 104 2.18 3.78 -14.85
C GLU A 104 2.20 3.05 -13.51
N ASP A 105 3.25 2.30 -13.26
CA ASP A 105 3.51 1.58 -12.01
C ASP A 105 2.34 0.70 -11.55
N TYR A 106 1.71 -0.03 -12.48
CA TYR A 106 0.61 -0.93 -12.15
C TYR A 106 1.14 -2.30 -11.74
N ASN A 107 0.57 -2.87 -10.67
CA ASN A 107 0.80 -4.25 -10.24
C ASN A 107 0.08 -5.28 -11.13
N LEU A 108 -0.18 -4.93 -12.36
CA LEU A 108 -1.00 -5.68 -13.31
C LEU A 108 -0.28 -5.82 -14.64
N VAL A 109 -0.58 -6.88 -15.36
CA VAL A 109 -0.23 -6.96 -16.78
C VAL A 109 -1.09 -5.93 -17.52
N LYS A 110 -0.42 -4.93 -18.10
CA LYS A 110 -1.12 -3.84 -18.79
C LYS A 110 -1.84 -4.33 -20.04
N PRO A 111 -3.16 -4.16 -20.16
CA PRO A 111 -3.88 -4.47 -21.39
C PRO A 111 -3.44 -3.57 -22.54
N LYS A 112 -3.44 -4.11 -23.77
CA LYS A 112 -3.18 -3.30 -24.97
C LYS A 112 -4.21 -2.19 -25.10
N GLY A 113 -3.78 -1.01 -25.57
CA GLY A 113 -4.67 0.11 -25.81
C GLY A 113 -5.15 0.83 -24.54
N SER A 114 -4.45 0.68 -23.41
CA SER A 114 -4.79 1.40 -22.16
C SER A 114 -4.73 2.92 -22.29
N TRP A 115 -3.83 3.44 -23.12
CA TRP A 115 -3.62 4.87 -23.39
C TRP A 115 -3.43 5.10 -24.88
N ASP A 116 -3.77 6.28 -25.38
CA ASP A 116 -3.35 6.72 -26.71
C ASP A 116 -1.86 7.02 -26.71
N GLU A 117 -1.38 7.70 -25.66
CA GLU A 117 0.03 7.93 -25.39
C GLU A 117 0.37 7.69 -23.92
N SER A 118 1.50 7.01 -23.65
CA SER A 118 2.06 6.88 -22.31
C SER A 118 3.57 6.99 -22.37
N GLY A 119 4.13 7.94 -21.62
CA GLY A 119 5.56 8.23 -21.60
C GLY A 119 5.86 9.71 -21.39
N ARG A 120 7.14 10.08 -21.42
CA ARG A 120 7.59 11.44 -21.10
C ARG A 120 7.08 12.52 -22.06
N ASN A 121 6.74 12.16 -23.28
CA ASN A 121 6.25 13.05 -24.32
C ASN A 121 4.71 13.05 -24.43
N ALA A 122 4.03 12.18 -23.68
CA ALA A 122 2.57 12.13 -23.66
C ALA A 122 2.01 13.43 -23.11
N HIS A 123 1.14 14.09 -23.90
CA HIS A 123 0.63 15.39 -23.54
C HIS A 123 -0.77 15.61 -24.12
N TRP A 124 -1.63 16.34 -23.41
CA TRP A 124 -2.97 16.68 -23.87
C TRP A 124 -2.99 17.47 -25.18
N SER A 125 -1.93 18.26 -25.45
CA SER A 125 -1.81 19.04 -26.70
C SER A 125 -1.63 18.17 -27.95
N ASN A 126 -1.34 16.88 -27.79
CA ASN A 126 -1.24 15.93 -28.91
C ASN A 126 -2.62 15.39 -29.32
N ALA A 127 -3.69 15.77 -28.60
CA ALA A 127 -5.05 15.37 -28.95
C ALA A 127 -5.43 15.91 -30.32
N PRO A 128 -6.06 15.11 -31.19
CA PRO A 128 -6.65 15.58 -32.44
C PRO A 128 -7.66 16.72 -32.19
N GLU A 129 -7.71 17.66 -33.13
CA GLU A 129 -8.63 18.80 -33.03
C GLU A 129 -10.07 18.35 -32.80
N GLY A 130 -10.78 19.05 -31.92
CA GLY A 130 -12.18 18.76 -31.58
C GLY A 130 -12.40 17.57 -30.63
N LYS A 131 -11.38 16.76 -30.31
CA LYS A 131 -11.52 15.68 -29.34
C LYS A 131 -11.32 16.17 -27.90
N PRO A 132 -12.19 15.77 -26.95
CA PRO A 132 -11.92 15.97 -25.53
C PRO A 132 -10.73 15.11 -25.11
N PHE A 133 -9.93 15.59 -24.16
CA PHE A 133 -8.82 14.82 -23.60
C PHE A 133 -9.05 14.43 -22.15
N PHE A 134 -8.48 13.28 -21.78
CA PHE A 134 -8.19 12.87 -20.42
C PHE A 134 -6.66 12.75 -20.27
N ALA A 135 -6.05 13.59 -19.47
CA ALA A 135 -4.59 13.61 -19.32
C ALA A 135 -4.16 13.45 -17.87
N VAL A 136 -3.15 12.65 -17.63
CA VAL A 136 -2.52 12.48 -16.31
C VAL A 136 -1.08 12.95 -16.38
N PHE A 137 -0.69 13.88 -15.51
CA PHE A 137 0.70 14.23 -15.23
C PHE A 137 1.13 13.69 -13.87
N ASN A 138 2.15 12.84 -13.86
CA ASN A 138 2.68 12.21 -12.66
C ASN A 138 4.02 12.86 -12.27
N PHE A 139 4.01 13.76 -11.29
CA PHE A 139 5.22 14.40 -10.82
C PHE A 139 5.92 13.58 -9.74
N THR A 140 7.19 13.26 -9.98
CA THR A 140 7.99 12.36 -9.14
C THR A 140 9.03 13.10 -8.29
N VAL A 141 9.01 14.44 -8.28
CA VAL A 141 10.01 15.25 -7.58
C VAL A 141 9.91 15.11 -6.06
N SER A 142 8.76 14.69 -5.53
CA SER A 142 8.49 14.44 -4.10
C SER A 142 8.71 12.99 -3.66
N HIS A 143 9.07 12.08 -4.58
CA HIS A 143 9.31 10.66 -4.26
C HIS A 143 10.38 10.47 -3.16
N GLU A 144 10.25 9.45 -2.31
CA GLU A 144 11.14 9.20 -1.16
C GLU A 144 12.64 9.23 -1.48
N SER A 145 13.02 8.82 -2.71
CA SER A 145 14.43 8.92 -3.14
C SER A 145 14.95 10.36 -3.20
N LYS A 146 14.06 11.34 -3.31
CA LYS A 146 14.42 12.75 -3.37
C LYS A 146 14.67 13.37 -1.99
N ILE A 147 14.21 12.73 -0.91
CA ILE A 147 14.57 13.08 0.46
C ILE A 147 16.08 12.88 0.68
N ARG A 148 16.69 11.94 -0.04
CA ARG A 148 18.12 11.56 0.06
C ARG A 148 19.07 12.49 -0.70
N LEU A 149 18.58 13.51 -1.42
CA LEU A 149 19.40 14.41 -2.23
C LEU A 149 20.35 15.27 -1.40
N ARG A 150 20.05 15.50 -0.11
CA ARG A 150 20.87 16.27 0.84
C ARG A 150 21.27 17.63 0.28
N GLU A 151 20.30 18.41 -0.18
CA GLU A 151 20.53 19.76 -0.69
C GLU A 151 21.19 20.63 0.38
N LYS A 152 22.05 21.57 -0.04
CA LYS A 152 22.82 22.42 0.87
C LYS A 152 21.98 23.50 1.54
N SER A 153 20.90 23.92 0.91
CA SER A 153 20.01 24.98 1.42
C SER A 153 18.57 24.77 0.99
N PHE A 154 17.66 25.24 1.81
CA PHE A 154 16.22 25.19 1.59
C PHE A 154 15.65 26.62 1.73
N PRO A 155 15.54 27.40 0.65
CA PRO A 155 15.19 28.82 0.73
C PRO A 155 13.92 29.16 1.52
N HIS A 156 12.94 28.22 1.53
CA HIS A 156 11.65 28.41 2.21
C HIS A 156 11.48 27.53 3.45
N HIS A 157 12.48 26.72 3.81
CA HIS A 157 12.34 25.70 4.86
C HIS A 157 13.60 25.66 5.74
N LYS A 158 13.58 26.40 6.85
CA LYS A 158 14.65 26.31 7.83
C LYS A 158 14.59 24.95 8.52
N ILE A 159 15.71 24.27 8.61
CA ILE A 159 15.80 22.90 9.16
C ILE A 159 15.37 22.88 10.64
N GLU A 160 15.73 23.90 11.41
CA GLU A 160 15.38 24.03 12.83
C GLU A 160 13.89 24.15 13.07
N ASP A 161 13.12 24.71 12.11
CA ASP A 161 11.68 24.95 12.20
C ASP A 161 10.85 23.74 11.72
N ALA A 162 11.49 22.65 11.23
CA ALA A 162 10.79 21.48 10.76
C ALA A 162 9.99 20.82 11.88
N SER A 163 8.68 20.69 11.67
CA SER A 163 7.78 20.00 12.59
C SER A 163 7.97 18.49 12.51
N ILE A 164 8.32 17.87 13.64
CA ILE A 164 8.61 16.44 13.72
C ILE A 164 7.45 15.73 14.42
N PRO A 165 6.80 14.74 13.78
CA PRO A 165 5.79 13.92 14.43
C PRO A 165 6.34 13.22 15.69
N PRO A 166 5.54 13.00 16.74
CA PRO A 166 6.01 12.51 18.03
C PRO A 166 6.65 11.11 17.98
N TYR A 167 6.33 10.33 16.97
CA TYR A 167 6.90 8.99 16.78
C TYR A 167 8.29 9.01 16.12
N HIS A 168 8.72 10.10 15.49
CA HIS A 168 10.07 10.22 14.97
C HIS A 168 11.02 10.79 16.03
N PRO A 169 12.30 10.40 16.07
CA PRO A 169 13.27 11.03 16.95
C PRO A 169 13.52 12.47 16.47
N ASN A 170 13.50 13.42 17.42
CA ASN A 170 13.76 14.82 17.14
C ASN A 170 15.28 15.09 17.12
N ILE A 171 15.92 14.73 16.01
CA ILE A 171 17.36 14.86 15.78
C ILE A 171 17.64 15.65 14.49
N PRO A 172 18.85 16.18 14.29
CA PRO A 172 19.18 16.99 13.11
C PRO A 172 18.89 16.30 11.78
N GLU A 173 19.18 15.01 11.67
CA GLU A 173 18.98 14.22 10.47
C GLU A 173 17.48 14.09 10.11
N THR A 174 16.64 13.86 11.11
CA THR A 174 15.18 13.80 10.91
C THR A 174 14.62 15.16 10.49
N LYS A 175 15.06 16.24 11.14
CA LYS A 175 14.66 17.60 10.76
C LYS A 175 15.08 17.92 9.33
N ARG A 176 16.29 17.52 8.94
CA ARG A 176 16.80 17.72 7.60
C ARG A 176 15.99 16.94 6.55
N ASP A 177 15.66 15.68 6.80
CA ASP A 177 14.87 14.87 5.89
C ASP A 177 13.47 15.47 5.70
N TRP A 178 12.84 15.99 6.77
CA TRP A 178 11.58 16.71 6.69
C TRP A 178 11.69 18.03 5.92
N ALA A 179 12.76 18.81 6.13
CA ALA A 179 13.00 20.03 5.37
C ALA A 179 13.20 19.73 3.87
N GLN A 180 13.95 18.68 3.54
CA GLN A 180 14.12 18.23 2.16
C GLN A 180 12.79 17.78 1.53
N TYR A 181 11.97 17.06 2.28
CA TYR A 181 10.64 16.65 1.82
C TYR A 181 9.79 17.88 1.45
N HIS A 182 9.68 18.87 2.34
CA HIS A 182 8.91 20.08 2.07
C HIS A 182 9.51 20.93 0.94
N ALA A 183 10.83 20.99 0.81
CA ALA A 183 11.49 21.64 -0.32
C ALA A 183 11.15 20.95 -1.65
N ASN A 184 11.01 19.62 -1.66
CA ASN A 184 10.57 18.88 -2.83
C ASN A 184 9.09 19.19 -3.17
N ILE A 185 8.22 19.36 -2.16
CA ILE A 185 6.82 19.79 -2.36
C ILE A 185 6.78 21.22 -2.93
N THR A 186 7.66 22.12 -2.52
CA THR A 186 7.78 23.46 -3.12
C THR A 186 8.18 23.40 -4.60
N LYS A 187 9.11 22.50 -4.97
CA LYS A 187 9.46 22.26 -6.38
C LYS A 187 8.29 21.68 -7.18
N LEU A 188 7.56 20.76 -6.58
CA LEU A 188 6.33 20.19 -7.13
C LEU A 188 5.30 21.30 -7.42
N ASP A 189 5.08 22.22 -6.49
CA ASP A 189 4.17 23.37 -6.66
C ASP A 189 4.54 24.20 -7.90
N GLY A 190 5.84 24.39 -8.15
CA GLY A 190 6.34 25.04 -9.37
C GLY A 190 5.99 24.27 -10.66
N GLN A 191 6.02 22.93 -10.62
CA GLN A 191 5.62 22.08 -11.75
C GLN A 191 4.11 22.17 -12.01
N VAL A 192 3.31 22.13 -10.96
CA VAL A 192 1.85 22.35 -11.03
C VAL A 192 1.54 23.71 -11.63
N ALA A 193 2.21 24.77 -11.15
CA ALA A 193 2.06 26.13 -11.70
C ALA A 193 2.34 26.18 -13.20
N LYS A 194 3.37 25.48 -13.68
CA LYS A 194 3.70 25.39 -15.10
C LYS A 194 2.56 24.74 -15.89
N SER A 195 2.07 23.59 -15.49
CA SER A 195 0.99 22.87 -16.18
C SER A 195 -0.30 23.68 -16.25
N LEU A 196 -0.66 24.38 -15.17
CA LEU A 196 -1.85 25.24 -15.15
C LEU A 196 -1.69 26.47 -16.06
N ARG A 197 -0.47 27.06 -16.16
CA ARG A 197 -0.20 28.15 -17.10
C ARG A 197 -0.27 27.71 -18.55
N GLU A 198 0.25 26.53 -18.87
CA GLU A 198 0.17 25.94 -20.22
C GLU A 198 -1.28 25.72 -20.64
N LEU A 199 -2.10 25.14 -19.78
CA LEU A 199 -3.53 24.94 -20.02
C LEU A 199 -4.26 26.28 -20.25
N LYS A 200 -3.96 27.31 -19.44
CA LYS A 200 -4.53 28.66 -19.59
C LYS A 200 -4.09 29.31 -20.90
N LYS A 201 -2.79 29.22 -21.25
CA LYS A 201 -2.24 29.79 -22.49
C LYS A 201 -2.86 29.16 -23.74
N ALA A 202 -3.22 27.87 -23.67
CA ALA A 202 -3.91 27.18 -24.75
C ALA A 202 -5.42 27.52 -24.86
N GLY A 203 -5.96 28.37 -23.96
CA GLY A 203 -7.39 28.72 -23.96
C GLY A 203 -8.33 27.63 -23.46
N LEU A 204 -7.79 26.55 -22.86
CA LEU A 204 -8.56 25.36 -22.51
C LEU A 204 -9.01 25.33 -21.03
N ALA A 205 -8.56 26.29 -20.20
CA ALA A 205 -8.82 26.28 -18.77
C ALA A 205 -10.31 26.25 -18.41
N GLU A 206 -11.15 27.02 -19.13
CA GLU A 206 -12.59 27.09 -18.87
C GLU A 206 -13.37 25.86 -19.38
N ASN A 207 -12.70 24.96 -20.10
CA ASN A 207 -13.27 23.69 -20.57
C ASN A 207 -12.64 22.46 -19.91
N THR A 208 -11.77 22.63 -18.92
CA THR A 208 -11.01 21.54 -18.31
C THR A 208 -11.27 21.42 -16.81
N ILE A 209 -11.75 20.26 -16.38
CA ILE A 209 -11.84 19.88 -14.95
C ILE A 209 -10.45 19.44 -14.52
N VAL A 210 -9.94 20.04 -13.43
CA VAL A 210 -8.58 19.75 -12.93
C VAL A 210 -8.65 19.10 -11.56
N PHE A 211 -8.01 17.93 -11.43
CA PHE A 211 -7.74 17.26 -10.16
C PHE A 211 -6.27 17.44 -9.79
N TYR A 212 -6.01 17.71 -8.52
CA TYR A 212 -4.70 17.53 -7.91
C TYR A 212 -4.80 16.57 -6.74
N TYR A 213 -3.94 15.56 -6.68
CA TYR A 213 -3.88 14.61 -5.56
C TYR A 213 -2.50 13.96 -5.42
N GLY A 214 -2.12 13.57 -4.18
CA GLY A 214 -0.96 12.71 -3.91
C GLY A 214 -1.31 11.23 -4.12
N ASP A 215 -0.36 10.38 -4.51
CA ASP A 215 -0.62 8.96 -4.75
C ASP A 215 -0.66 8.12 -3.45
N HIS A 216 -0.14 8.63 -2.37
CA HIS A 216 -0.26 8.18 -0.97
C HIS A 216 0.39 9.23 -0.06
N GLY A 217 0.55 8.94 1.26
CA GLY A 217 1.21 9.82 2.21
C GLY A 217 2.70 10.04 1.93
N SER A 218 3.38 10.83 2.76
CA SER A 218 4.77 11.22 2.54
C SER A 218 5.74 10.04 2.44
N GLY A 219 6.89 10.24 1.79
CA GLY A 219 7.96 9.25 1.65
C GLY A 219 8.76 8.98 2.93
N MET A 220 8.40 9.60 4.04
CA MET A 220 9.07 9.41 5.34
C MET A 220 8.78 8.01 5.92
N PRO A 221 9.68 7.45 6.78
CA PRO A 221 9.44 6.18 7.45
C PRO A 221 8.19 6.25 8.33
N ARG A 222 7.50 5.11 8.53
CA ARG A 222 6.17 4.98 9.17
C ARG A 222 5.02 5.60 8.36
N HIS A 223 5.28 6.44 7.38
CA HIS A 223 4.31 6.99 6.44
C HIS A 223 4.17 6.04 5.24
N LYS A 224 5.06 6.15 4.28
CA LYS A 224 5.04 5.24 3.11
C LYS A 224 5.07 3.77 3.56
N ARG A 225 4.24 2.95 2.94
CA ARG A 225 4.06 1.50 3.17
C ARG A 225 3.15 1.12 4.33
N TRP A 226 2.68 2.04 5.17
CA TRP A 226 1.78 1.73 6.31
C TRP A 226 0.39 2.31 6.10
N LEU A 227 -0.57 1.85 6.93
CA LEU A 227 -1.99 2.20 6.80
C LEU A 227 -2.46 3.26 7.81
N TRP A 228 -1.56 3.87 8.56
CA TRP A 228 -1.89 5.06 9.33
C TRP A 228 -2.25 6.23 8.40
N ASP A 229 -2.96 7.22 8.87
CA ASP A 229 -3.31 8.39 8.04
C ASP A 229 -2.08 9.05 7.44
N SER A 230 -0.96 9.07 8.16
CA SER A 230 0.32 9.53 7.63
C SER A 230 0.77 8.82 6.34
N GLY A 231 0.32 7.58 6.12
CA GLY A 231 0.65 6.79 4.92
C GLY A 231 -0.43 6.78 3.84
N ILE A 232 -1.69 7.02 4.20
CA ILE A 232 -2.82 6.90 3.24
C ILE A 232 -3.67 8.15 3.09
N HIS A 233 -3.62 9.13 3.98
CA HIS A 233 -4.34 10.40 3.81
C HIS A 233 -3.63 11.25 2.76
N ILE A 234 -4.38 11.75 1.77
CA ILE A 234 -3.83 12.47 0.63
C ILE A 234 -4.54 13.83 0.45
N PRO A 235 -3.86 14.83 -0.09
CA PRO A 235 -4.55 16.03 -0.57
C PRO A 235 -5.39 15.69 -1.80
N LEU A 236 -6.59 16.26 -1.89
CA LEU A 236 -7.43 16.17 -3.09
C LEU A 236 -8.11 17.52 -3.31
N LEU A 237 -7.73 18.18 -4.41
CA LEU A 237 -8.33 19.40 -4.90
C LEU A 237 -9.05 19.11 -6.22
N VAL A 238 -10.30 19.56 -6.38
CA VAL A 238 -11.04 19.39 -7.63
C VAL A 238 -11.58 20.74 -8.09
N HIS A 239 -10.98 21.27 -9.15
CA HIS A 239 -11.44 22.49 -9.84
C HIS A 239 -12.37 22.12 -10.97
N ILE A 240 -13.62 22.59 -10.90
CA ILE A 240 -14.61 22.48 -11.97
C ILE A 240 -14.91 23.89 -12.47
N PRO A 241 -14.61 24.25 -13.74
CA PRO A 241 -14.86 25.57 -14.32
C PRO A 241 -16.35 25.95 -14.32
N ASN A 242 -16.67 27.24 -14.47
CA ASN A 242 -18.05 27.70 -14.47
C ASN A 242 -18.92 27.10 -15.59
N LYS A 243 -18.32 26.79 -16.74
CA LYS A 243 -18.98 26.10 -17.85
C LYS A 243 -19.63 24.77 -17.40
N TRP A 244 -19.02 24.07 -16.43
CA TRP A 244 -19.43 22.76 -15.93
C TRP A 244 -19.94 22.81 -14.49
N LYS A 245 -20.42 23.99 -14.02
CA LYS A 245 -20.86 24.20 -12.62
C LYS A 245 -21.93 23.21 -12.13
N ASN A 246 -22.75 22.67 -13.03
CA ASN A 246 -23.75 21.66 -12.74
C ASN A 246 -23.16 20.30 -12.28
N LEU A 247 -21.88 20.06 -12.50
CA LEU A 247 -21.16 18.87 -12.03
C LEU A 247 -20.51 19.05 -10.66
N ARG A 248 -20.62 20.26 -10.05
CA ARG A 248 -20.05 20.57 -8.73
C ARG A 248 -20.95 20.05 -7.62
N GLU A 249 -20.35 19.47 -6.61
CA GLU A 249 -21.02 19.19 -5.31
C GLU A 249 -20.74 20.32 -4.29
N VAL A 250 -19.55 20.91 -4.35
CA VAL A 250 -19.06 21.88 -3.38
C VAL A 250 -18.64 23.16 -4.11
N ALA A 251 -18.97 24.32 -3.52
CA ALA A 251 -18.59 25.60 -4.06
C ALA A 251 -17.05 25.80 -4.09
N PRO A 252 -16.51 26.54 -5.05
CA PRO A 252 -15.08 26.83 -5.12
C PRO A 252 -14.54 27.45 -3.84
N GLY A 253 -13.35 27.02 -3.40
CA GLY A 253 -12.67 27.48 -2.18
C GLY A 253 -13.25 26.92 -0.88
N LYS A 254 -14.24 26.05 -0.93
CA LYS A 254 -14.85 25.45 0.27
C LYS A 254 -14.27 24.06 0.54
N LYS A 255 -14.15 23.73 1.83
CA LYS A 255 -13.79 22.40 2.33
C LYS A 255 -15.02 21.49 2.39
N THR A 256 -14.81 20.20 2.13
CA THR A 256 -15.79 19.14 2.35
C THR A 256 -15.15 17.99 3.09
N ASP A 257 -15.89 17.39 4.01
CA ASP A 257 -15.50 16.22 4.78
C ASP A 257 -16.01 14.90 4.17
N ARG A 258 -16.49 14.94 2.91
CA ARG A 258 -16.90 13.75 2.18
C ARG A 258 -15.74 12.75 2.10
N LEU A 259 -16.00 11.51 2.49
CA LEU A 259 -15.04 10.43 2.34
C LEU A 259 -14.86 10.08 0.86
N VAL A 260 -13.61 10.12 0.39
CA VAL A 260 -13.22 9.71 -0.96
C VAL A 260 -12.09 8.68 -0.86
N SER A 261 -12.19 7.62 -1.63
CA SER A 261 -11.16 6.59 -1.74
C SER A 261 -10.63 6.51 -3.16
N PHE A 262 -9.40 6.09 -3.35
CA PHE A 262 -8.81 5.91 -4.68
C PHE A 262 -9.61 5.01 -5.62
N VAL A 263 -10.33 4.06 -5.05
CA VAL A 263 -11.21 3.19 -5.84
C VAL A 263 -12.32 3.98 -6.56
N ASP A 264 -12.62 5.21 -6.09
CA ASP A 264 -13.67 6.08 -6.62
C ASP A 264 -13.20 6.96 -7.79
N LEU A 265 -11.88 7.14 -7.96
CA LEU A 265 -11.34 8.08 -8.97
C LEU A 265 -11.69 7.65 -10.41
N GLY A 266 -11.49 6.37 -10.74
CA GLY A 266 -11.85 5.84 -12.06
C GLY A 266 -13.34 6.01 -12.38
N PRO A 267 -14.26 5.50 -11.55
CA PRO A 267 -15.70 5.75 -11.69
C PRO A 267 -16.07 7.22 -11.81
N THR A 268 -15.41 8.10 -11.05
CA THR A 268 -15.67 9.56 -11.12
C THR A 268 -15.23 10.15 -12.45
N ALA A 269 -14.06 9.74 -12.99
CA ALA A 269 -13.64 10.18 -14.32
C ALA A 269 -14.65 9.77 -15.41
N LEU A 270 -15.18 8.54 -15.33
CA LEU A 270 -16.23 8.06 -16.25
C LEU A 270 -17.52 8.87 -16.10
N SER A 271 -17.98 9.08 -14.87
CA SER A 271 -19.20 9.85 -14.59
C SER A 271 -19.10 11.32 -15.08
N LEU A 272 -17.94 11.98 -14.90
CA LEU A 272 -17.68 13.32 -15.43
C LEU A 272 -17.67 13.35 -16.97
N ALA A 273 -17.31 12.24 -17.61
CA ALA A 273 -17.36 12.08 -19.06
C ALA A 273 -18.75 11.65 -19.58
N GLY A 274 -19.75 11.53 -18.70
CA GLY A 274 -21.11 11.08 -19.05
C GLY A 274 -21.22 9.57 -19.30
N ILE A 275 -20.27 8.79 -18.78
CA ILE A 275 -20.22 7.32 -18.95
C ILE A 275 -20.63 6.65 -17.63
N ASP A 276 -21.58 5.72 -17.72
CA ASP A 276 -21.98 4.90 -16.57
C ASP A 276 -20.82 3.96 -16.16
N PRO A 277 -20.33 4.04 -14.90
CA PRO A 277 -19.24 3.18 -14.46
C PRO A 277 -19.60 1.69 -14.51
N PRO A 278 -18.71 0.83 -15.02
CA PRO A 278 -18.95 -0.61 -15.08
C PRO A 278 -19.23 -1.22 -13.70
N LYS A 279 -20.21 -2.13 -13.61
CA LYS A 279 -20.67 -2.76 -12.36
C LYS A 279 -19.59 -3.56 -11.61
N HIS A 280 -18.51 -3.98 -12.28
CA HIS A 280 -17.41 -4.69 -11.65
C HIS A 280 -16.47 -3.76 -10.88
N MET A 281 -16.53 -2.45 -11.08
CA MET A 281 -15.77 -1.49 -10.29
C MET A 281 -16.32 -1.44 -8.85
N HIS A 282 -15.44 -1.52 -7.86
CA HIS A 282 -15.80 -1.43 -6.45
C HIS A 282 -16.00 0.03 -6.00
N GLY A 283 -15.46 0.96 -6.78
CA GLY A 283 -15.56 2.38 -6.53
C GLY A 283 -16.93 2.94 -6.88
N LYS A 284 -17.23 4.10 -6.28
CA LYS A 284 -18.44 4.88 -6.50
C LYS A 284 -18.06 6.29 -6.98
N ALA A 285 -18.67 6.75 -8.06
CA ALA A 285 -18.43 8.11 -8.52
C ALA A 285 -18.91 9.12 -7.47
N PHE A 286 -18.07 10.09 -7.11
CA PHE A 286 -18.44 11.15 -6.18
C PHE A 286 -18.76 12.48 -6.87
N LEU A 287 -18.58 12.56 -8.20
CA LEU A 287 -18.92 13.70 -9.04
C LEU A 287 -19.45 13.22 -10.40
N GLY A 288 -20.09 14.13 -11.13
CA GLY A 288 -20.60 13.86 -12.47
C GLY A 288 -22.04 13.38 -12.47
N VAL A 289 -22.54 12.98 -13.66
CA VAL A 289 -23.96 12.66 -13.88
C VAL A 289 -24.40 11.32 -13.28
N HIS A 290 -23.42 10.44 -12.98
CA HIS A 290 -23.61 9.14 -12.32
C HIS A 290 -23.04 9.13 -10.90
N SER A 291 -23.07 10.29 -10.22
CA SER A 291 -22.54 10.37 -8.84
C SER A 291 -23.41 9.59 -7.85
N ASP A 292 -22.74 8.88 -6.95
CA ASP A 292 -23.35 8.09 -5.88
C ASP A 292 -23.49 8.87 -4.57
N GLN A 293 -24.27 8.30 -3.63
CA GLN A 293 -24.32 8.78 -2.25
C GLN A 293 -22.95 8.72 -1.58
N PRO A 294 -22.65 9.64 -0.63
CA PRO A 294 -21.39 9.64 0.10
C PRO A 294 -21.12 8.30 0.81
N ARG A 295 -19.85 7.86 0.78
CA ARG A 295 -19.39 6.69 1.53
C ARG A 295 -19.50 6.92 3.03
N GLN A 296 -19.79 5.87 3.78
CA GLN A 296 -19.64 5.85 5.23
C GLN A 296 -18.24 5.37 5.65
N TYR A 297 -17.57 4.57 4.82
CA TYR A 297 -16.29 3.94 5.11
C TYR A 297 -15.34 3.99 3.93
N VAL A 298 -14.05 4.08 4.23
CA VAL A 298 -12.96 3.80 3.29
C VAL A 298 -12.12 2.63 3.81
N HIS A 299 -11.59 1.83 2.88
CA HIS A 299 -10.83 0.62 3.18
C HIS A 299 -9.43 0.73 2.62
N ALA A 300 -8.47 0.19 3.37
CA ALA A 300 -7.08 0.14 2.95
C ALA A 300 -6.46 -1.23 3.24
N PHE A 301 -5.40 -1.53 2.49
CA PHE A 301 -4.72 -2.81 2.59
C PHE A 301 -3.20 -2.64 2.48
N ARG A 302 -2.49 -3.56 3.11
CA ARG A 302 -1.06 -3.77 2.93
C ARG A 302 -0.81 -5.25 2.67
N GLY A 303 -0.01 -5.55 1.67
CA GLY A 303 0.53 -6.88 1.39
C GLY A 303 2.05 -6.90 1.58
N ARG A 304 2.77 -7.77 0.86
CA ARG A 304 4.22 -7.72 0.79
C ARG A 304 4.67 -6.36 0.24
N MET A 305 5.59 -5.75 0.97
CA MET A 305 6.25 -4.50 0.57
C MET A 305 7.72 -4.80 0.26
N ASP A 306 8.09 -4.63 -1.00
CA ASP A 306 9.41 -5.00 -1.51
C ASP A 306 9.78 -6.44 -1.10
N GLU A 307 10.86 -6.66 -0.36
CA GLU A 307 11.29 -7.97 0.11
C GLU A 307 10.56 -8.49 1.37
N ARG A 308 9.71 -7.68 2.04
CA ARG A 308 9.11 -8.05 3.33
C ARG A 308 7.62 -8.35 3.23
N TYR A 309 7.25 -9.57 3.60
CA TYR A 309 5.87 -10.02 3.63
C TYR A 309 5.15 -9.45 4.86
N ASP A 310 3.96 -8.93 4.62
CA ASP A 310 3.02 -8.53 5.66
C ASP A 310 1.59 -8.67 5.13
N MET A 311 0.62 -8.69 6.03
CA MET A 311 -0.80 -8.63 5.70
C MET A 311 -1.51 -7.77 6.73
N VAL A 312 -1.96 -6.58 6.28
CA VAL A 312 -2.72 -5.64 7.12
C VAL A 312 -3.94 -5.18 6.35
N ARG A 313 -5.05 -5.01 7.04
CA ARG A 313 -6.29 -4.43 6.51
C ARG A 313 -6.78 -3.34 7.43
N ALA A 314 -7.33 -2.28 6.85
CA ALA A 314 -7.88 -1.19 7.62
C ALA A 314 -9.22 -0.74 7.06
N VAL A 315 -10.07 -0.25 7.94
CA VAL A 315 -11.30 0.47 7.64
C VAL A 315 -11.38 1.70 8.52
N ARG A 316 -11.82 2.82 7.94
CA ARG A 316 -12.11 4.02 8.73
C ARG A 316 -13.41 4.67 8.28
N ASP A 317 -14.07 5.34 9.21
CA ASP A 317 -15.11 6.35 8.96
C ASP A 317 -14.50 7.77 9.03
N LYS A 318 -15.30 8.82 9.23
CA LYS A 318 -14.82 10.19 9.36
C LYS A 318 -13.97 10.42 10.61
N ARG A 319 -14.09 9.58 11.64
CA ARG A 319 -13.44 9.78 12.95
C ARG A 319 -12.60 8.60 13.40
N TYR A 320 -13.14 7.39 13.29
CA TYR A 320 -12.50 6.19 13.84
C TYR A 320 -11.83 5.36 12.76
N LYS A 321 -10.70 4.75 13.11
CA LYS A 321 -9.99 3.80 12.27
C LYS A 321 -9.75 2.49 13.02
N TYR A 322 -10.03 1.38 12.35
CA TYR A 322 -9.73 0.02 12.80
C TYR A 322 -8.71 -0.61 11.86
N ILE A 323 -7.62 -1.14 12.42
CA ILE A 323 -6.56 -1.84 11.68
C ILE A 323 -6.46 -3.27 12.21
N ARG A 324 -6.42 -4.23 11.29
CA ARG A 324 -6.26 -5.65 11.57
C ARG A 324 -4.91 -6.14 11.04
N ASN A 325 -4.02 -6.57 11.92
CA ASN A 325 -2.71 -7.12 11.61
C ASN A 325 -2.77 -8.64 11.59
N TYR A 326 -2.55 -9.26 10.41
CA TYR A 326 -2.55 -10.71 10.23
C TYR A 326 -1.15 -11.35 10.37
N ASN A 327 -0.11 -10.54 10.56
CA ASN A 327 1.24 -10.97 10.93
C ASN A 327 1.71 -10.24 12.20
N PRO A 328 1.03 -10.43 13.35
CA PRO A 328 1.34 -9.68 14.58
C PRO A 328 2.73 -10.01 15.14
N HIS A 329 3.28 -11.19 14.85
CA HIS A 329 4.62 -11.61 15.24
C HIS A 329 5.75 -10.82 14.53
N GLN A 330 5.43 -10.09 13.46
CA GLN A 330 6.39 -9.23 12.76
C GLN A 330 6.38 -7.81 13.33
N ILE A 331 7.54 -7.16 13.37
CA ILE A 331 7.64 -5.74 13.72
C ILE A 331 7.09 -4.86 12.60
N TYR A 332 6.73 -3.60 12.89
CA TYR A 332 6.34 -2.66 11.83
C TYR A 332 7.56 -2.31 10.96
N GLY A 333 8.66 -1.91 11.56
CA GLY A 333 9.88 -1.43 10.91
C GLY A 333 10.77 -2.54 10.36
N GLN A 334 10.18 -3.57 9.67
CA GLN A 334 10.98 -4.58 8.99
C GLN A 334 12.00 -3.92 8.05
N PHE A 335 13.19 -4.52 7.94
CA PHE A 335 14.22 -4.01 7.04
C PHE A 335 13.74 -4.09 5.59
N ILE A 336 13.65 -2.94 4.94
CA ILE A 336 13.43 -2.80 3.50
C ILE A 336 14.61 -2.01 2.95
N ALA A 337 15.41 -2.64 2.08
CA ALA A 337 16.66 -2.08 1.58
C ALA A 337 16.48 -0.67 1.01
N TYR A 338 15.36 -0.42 0.35
CA TYR A 338 15.03 0.90 -0.19
C TYR A 338 14.74 1.94 0.89
N MET A 339 13.96 1.59 1.92
CA MET A 339 13.62 2.49 3.03
C MET A 339 14.83 2.84 3.90
N PHE A 340 15.73 1.87 4.12
CA PHE A 340 16.92 2.05 4.94
C PHE A 340 18.02 2.94 4.30
N GLN A 341 17.82 3.37 3.06
CA GLN A 341 18.68 4.40 2.46
C GLN A 341 18.41 5.80 3.01
N THR A 342 17.30 6.04 3.71
CA THR A 342 16.94 7.33 4.31
C THR A 342 17.59 7.44 5.70
N ASP A 343 18.25 8.55 5.98
CA ASP A 343 19.00 8.74 7.23
C ASP A 343 18.11 8.64 8.46
N THR A 344 16.92 9.25 8.43
CA THR A 344 15.93 9.11 9.52
C THR A 344 15.67 7.64 9.85
N THR A 345 15.46 6.77 8.86
CA THR A 345 15.16 5.34 9.12
C THR A 345 16.32 4.64 9.81
N ARG A 346 17.53 4.83 9.27
CA ARG A 346 18.74 4.14 9.72
C ARG A 346 19.12 4.57 11.15
N ILE A 347 19.17 5.89 11.38
CA ILE A 347 19.56 6.43 12.69
C ILE A 347 18.49 6.14 13.75
N TRP A 348 17.20 6.19 13.36
CA TRP A 348 16.11 5.81 14.25
C TRP A 348 16.22 4.35 14.72
N LYS A 349 16.56 3.41 13.79
CA LYS A 349 16.84 2.01 14.16
C LYS A 349 18.04 1.88 15.10
N GLU A 350 19.14 2.58 14.81
CA GLU A 350 20.33 2.57 15.68
C GLU A 350 20.03 3.11 17.08
N MET A 351 19.20 4.15 17.18
CA MET A 351 18.78 4.69 18.48
C MET A 351 17.91 3.70 19.26
N TYR A 352 17.04 2.96 18.56
CA TYR A 352 16.24 1.88 19.15
C TYR A 352 17.15 0.80 19.74
N ASP A 353 18.11 0.31 18.95
CA ASP A 353 19.04 -0.74 19.36
C ASP A 353 19.91 -0.33 20.58
N LYS A 354 20.17 0.97 20.70
CA LYS A 354 20.92 1.56 21.84
C LYS A 354 20.01 1.95 23.02
N GLY A 355 18.72 1.65 22.98
CA GLY A 355 17.77 2.00 24.05
C GLY A 355 17.58 3.50 24.28
N LYS A 356 17.78 4.35 23.25
CA LYS A 356 17.74 5.81 23.34
C LYS A 356 16.40 6.45 22.97
N LEU A 357 15.35 5.66 22.80
CA LEU A 357 14.03 6.11 22.37
C LEU A 357 13.00 6.01 23.49
N ASN A 358 12.03 6.90 23.49
CA ASN A 358 10.83 6.76 24.31
C ASN A 358 9.88 5.69 23.75
N ASP A 359 8.79 5.38 24.46
CA ASP A 359 7.86 4.32 24.05
C ASP A 359 7.17 4.59 22.72
N VAL A 360 6.76 5.84 22.46
CA VAL A 360 6.11 6.23 21.19
C VAL A 360 7.04 6.04 20.01
N GLN A 361 8.29 6.46 20.15
CA GLN A 361 9.34 6.30 19.13
C GLN A 361 9.77 4.84 18.96
N SER A 362 9.72 4.04 20.03
CA SER A 362 10.10 2.63 20.00
C SER A 362 9.02 1.73 19.38
N ALA A 363 7.75 2.16 19.37
CA ALA A 363 6.63 1.33 18.93
C ALA A 363 6.80 0.78 17.50
N PHE A 364 7.39 1.56 16.59
CA PHE A 364 7.64 1.15 15.21
C PHE A 364 8.61 -0.04 15.06
N TRP A 365 9.47 -0.25 16.04
CA TRP A 365 10.48 -1.33 16.06
C TRP A 365 10.06 -2.54 16.87
N ARG A 366 8.84 -2.53 17.41
CA ARG A 366 8.24 -3.65 18.17
C ARG A 366 7.26 -4.45 17.32
N THR A 367 6.90 -5.65 17.78
CA THR A 367 5.85 -6.46 17.18
C THR A 367 4.50 -5.75 17.23
N LYS A 368 3.64 -6.05 16.26
CA LYS A 368 2.33 -5.41 16.13
C LYS A 368 1.30 -6.05 17.06
N PRO A 369 0.38 -5.28 17.65
CA PRO A 369 -0.83 -5.88 18.20
C PRO A 369 -1.69 -6.47 17.08
N PRO A 370 -2.49 -7.52 17.33
CA PRO A 370 -3.43 -8.05 16.34
C PRO A 370 -4.43 -7.03 15.84
N VAL A 371 -4.83 -6.10 16.71
CA VAL A 371 -5.83 -5.06 16.45
C VAL A 371 -5.30 -3.71 16.90
N GLU A 372 -5.51 -2.71 16.05
CA GLU A 372 -5.34 -1.29 16.40
C GLU A 372 -6.66 -0.56 16.17
N PHE A 373 -6.99 0.36 17.08
CA PHE A 373 -8.18 1.21 16.98
C PHE A 373 -7.86 2.63 17.43
N TYR A 374 -8.21 3.62 16.60
CA TYR A 374 -7.83 5.01 16.85
C TYR A 374 -9.02 5.97 16.68
N ASP A 375 -9.08 6.99 17.53
CA ASP A 375 -9.90 8.20 17.33
C ASP A 375 -9.03 9.24 16.60
N THR A 376 -9.07 9.25 15.27
CA THR A 376 -8.15 10.05 14.43
C THR A 376 -8.37 11.57 14.55
N LEU A 377 -9.49 12.02 15.16
CA LEU A 377 -9.72 13.45 15.45
C LEU A 377 -9.01 13.89 16.73
N LYS A 378 -8.95 13.02 17.75
CA LYS A 378 -8.27 13.28 19.03
C LYS A 378 -6.78 12.91 18.97
N ASP A 379 -6.44 11.92 18.17
CA ASP A 379 -5.10 11.38 17.99
C ASP A 379 -4.73 11.33 16.49
N PRO A 380 -4.43 12.47 15.87
CA PRO A 380 -4.09 12.53 14.44
C PRO A 380 -2.78 11.82 14.10
N HIS A 381 -1.96 11.48 15.10
CA HIS A 381 -0.71 10.74 14.94
C HIS A 381 -0.87 9.23 15.11
N GLU A 382 -2.05 8.76 15.54
CA GLU A 382 -2.35 7.33 15.74
C GLU A 382 -1.28 6.62 16.59
N ILE A 383 -1.03 7.19 17.79
CA ILE A 383 -0.07 6.69 18.77
C ILE A 383 -0.73 6.06 20.00
N ASN A 384 -2.04 6.33 20.22
CA ASN A 384 -2.80 5.82 21.34
C ASN A 384 -3.79 4.74 20.87
N ASN A 385 -3.37 3.48 20.92
CA ASN A 385 -4.23 2.36 20.51
C ASN A 385 -5.35 2.11 21.51
N LEU A 386 -6.60 2.33 21.11
CA LEU A 386 -7.82 2.16 21.90
C LEU A 386 -8.48 0.78 21.73
N ALA A 387 -7.77 -0.21 21.16
CA ALA A 387 -8.35 -1.52 20.86
C ALA A 387 -8.92 -2.24 22.10
N ASP A 388 -8.35 -2.02 23.29
CA ASP A 388 -8.79 -2.61 24.55
C ASP A 388 -9.71 -1.68 25.37
N SER A 389 -10.03 -0.49 24.86
CA SER A 389 -10.90 0.47 25.53
C SER A 389 -12.35 -0.01 25.54
N LYS A 390 -12.94 -0.15 26.74
CA LYS A 390 -14.35 -0.50 26.93
C LYS A 390 -15.28 0.61 26.42
N GLU A 391 -14.89 1.87 26.62
CA GLU A 391 -15.64 3.05 26.17
C GLU A 391 -15.84 3.06 24.64
N HIS A 392 -14.84 2.56 23.89
CA HIS A 392 -14.85 2.59 22.44
C HIS A 392 -15.25 1.26 21.79
N SER A 393 -15.68 0.27 22.58
CA SER A 393 -15.96 -1.10 22.10
C SER A 393 -17.02 -1.14 20.98
N GLU A 394 -18.11 -0.36 21.10
CA GLU A 394 -19.16 -0.32 20.09
C GLU A 394 -18.64 0.17 18.74
N HIS A 395 -17.87 1.26 18.72
CA HIS A 395 -17.28 1.79 17.48
C HIS A 395 -16.26 0.84 16.89
N ARG A 396 -15.42 0.23 17.73
CA ARG A 396 -14.44 -0.79 17.30
C ARG A 396 -15.14 -1.99 16.66
N ASP A 397 -16.18 -2.53 17.30
CA ASP A 397 -16.85 -3.75 16.83
C ASP A 397 -17.67 -3.47 15.56
N ARG A 398 -18.24 -2.28 15.42
CA ARG A 398 -18.88 -1.81 14.19
C ARG A 398 -17.89 -1.77 13.02
N LEU A 399 -16.70 -1.18 13.21
CA LEU A 399 -15.68 -1.14 12.16
C LEU A 399 -15.09 -2.52 11.87
N ALA A 400 -14.92 -3.37 12.87
CA ALA A 400 -14.49 -4.75 12.69
C ALA A 400 -15.49 -5.55 11.83
N GLY A 401 -16.80 -5.36 12.09
CA GLY A 401 -17.88 -5.95 11.29
C GLY A 401 -17.87 -5.46 9.84
N GLU A 402 -17.65 -4.16 9.63
CA GLU A 402 -17.54 -3.57 8.29
C GLU A 402 -16.31 -4.08 7.54
N LEU A 403 -15.16 -4.21 8.22
CA LEU A 403 -13.96 -4.79 7.60
C LEU A 403 -14.21 -6.22 7.12
N LYS A 404 -14.87 -7.05 7.95
CA LYS A 404 -15.25 -8.42 7.60
C LYS A 404 -16.20 -8.44 6.39
N ARG A 405 -17.21 -7.56 6.38
CA ARG A 405 -18.15 -7.42 5.25
C ARG A 405 -17.41 -7.10 3.94
N TRP A 406 -16.52 -6.09 3.98
CA TRP A 406 -15.73 -5.68 2.82
C TRP A 406 -14.81 -6.80 2.32
N GLN A 407 -14.11 -7.51 3.20
CA GLN A 407 -13.25 -8.64 2.82
C GLN A 407 -14.04 -9.73 2.07
N ASN A 408 -15.27 -10.02 2.52
CA ASN A 408 -16.13 -10.97 1.84
C ASN A 408 -16.63 -10.45 0.49
N GLU A 409 -17.08 -9.21 0.43
CA GLU A 409 -17.59 -8.57 -0.78
C GLU A 409 -16.56 -8.56 -1.90
N ILE A 410 -15.33 -8.15 -1.61
CA ILE A 410 -14.27 -8.12 -2.62
C ILE A 410 -13.63 -9.48 -2.88
N ARG A 411 -13.92 -10.51 -2.07
CA ARG A 411 -13.28 -11.82 -2.13
C ARG A 411 -11.76 -11.71 -1.93
N ASP A 412 -11.35 -11.13 -0.79
CA ASP A 412 -9.96 -10.78 -0.44
C ASP A 412 -9.02 -12.00 -0.52
N LEU A 413 -8.13 -12.02 -1.51
CA LEU A 413 -7.14 -13.08 -1.74
C LEU A 413 -5.93 -13.02 -0.80
N GLY A 414 -5.82 -11.99 0.04
CA GLY A 414 -4.68 -11.84 0.96
C GLY A 414 -4.58 -12.93 2.01
N PHE A 415 -5.64 -13.71 2.25
CA PHE A 415 -5.62 -14.84 3.17
C PHE A 415 -4.86 -16.06 2.62
N LEU A 416 -4.54 -16.08 1.32
CA LEU A 416 -3.60 -17.02 0.75
C LEU A 416 -2.17 -16.43 0.80
N PRO A 417 -1.17 -17.20 1.21
CA PRO A 417 0.22 -16.81 0.95
C PRO A 417 0.45 -16.57 -0.53
N GLU A 418 1.35 -15.63 -0.88
CA GLU A 418 1.57 -15.22 -2.27
C GLU A 418 1.98 -16.40 -3.17
N GLY A 419 2.86 -17.29 -2.67
CA GLY A 419 3.29 -18.48 -3.41
C GLY A 419 2.15 -19.45 -3.66
N GLU A 420 1.36 -19.75 -2.63
CA GLU A 420 0.18 -20.61 -2.71
C GLU A 420 -0.90 -20.03 -3.64
N MET A 421 -1.16 -18.74 -3.59
CA MET A 421 -2.11 -18.09 -4.50
C MET A 421 -1.72 -18.33 -5.98
N HIS A 422 -0.44 -18.17 -6.30
CA HIS A 422 0.07 -18.39 -7.66
C HIS A 422 0.01 -19.85 -8.10
N GLU A 423 0.23 -20.79 -7.21
CA GLU A 423 0.16 -22.23 -7.51
C GLU A 423 -1.31 -22.69 -7.65
N ARG A 424 -2.14 -22.36 -6.66
CA ARG A 424 -3.55 -22.76 -6.57
C ARG A 424 -4.40 -22.28 -7.75
N ARG A 425 -4.12 -21.10 -8.29
CA ARG A 425 -4.89 -20.56 -9.43
C ARG A 425 -4.77 -21.41 -10.69
N GLY A 426 -3.66 -22.09 -10.91
CA GLY A 426 -3.39 -22.80 -12.16
C GLY A 426 -3.49 -21.85 -13.37
N ASN A 427 -4.42 -22.15 -14.28
CA ASN A 427 -4.68 -21.34 -15.48
C ASN A 427 -5.65 -20.16 -15.25
N LEU A 428 -6.27 -20.06 -14.08
CA LEU A 428 -7.17 -18.94 -13.75
C LEU A 428 -6.39 -17.65 -13.50
N THR A 429 -7.04 -16.52 -13.70
CA THR A 429 -6.57 -15.27 -13.11
C THR A 429 -6.79 -15.31 -11.58
N PRO A 430 -6.06 -14.50 -10.77
CA PRO A 430 -6.35 -14.42 -9.34
C PRO A 430 -7.81 -13.98 -9.04
N TYR A 431 -8.37 -13.10 -9.87
CA TYR A 431 -9.76 -12.68 -9.74
C TYR A 431 -10.75 -13.84 -9.89
N GLU A 432 -10.54 -14.71 -10.86
CA GLU A 432 -11.36 -15.92 -11.08
C GLU A 432 -11.15 -16.93 -9.95
N LEU A 433 -9.91 -17.14 -9.48
CA LEU A 433 -9.63 -17.95 -8.29
C LEU A 433 -10.44 -17.46 -7.08
N GLY A 434 -10.42 -16.16 -6.81
CA GLY A 434 -11.14 -15.59 -5.66
C GLY A 434 -12.65 -15.85 -5.67
N ARG A 435 -13.23 -16.14 -6.84
CA ARG A 435 -14.66 -16.39 -7.04
C ARG A 435 -15.04 -17.86 -7.19
N ASP A 436 -14.05 -18.74 -7.21
CA ASP A 436 -14.24 -20.18 -7.18
C ASP A 436 -14.24 -20.68 -5.72
N ASN A 437 -15.44 -20.92 -5.16
CA ASN A 437 -15.58 -21.36 -3.78
C ASN A 437 -14.94 -22.75 -3.51
N ASN A 438 -14.85 -23.61 -4.53
CA ASN A 438 -14.19 -24.91 -4.38
C ASN A 438 -12.68 -24.79 -4.23
N LYS A 439 -12.08 -23.79 -4.91
CA LYS A 439 -10.64 -23.51 -4.83
C LYS A 439 -10.30 -22.50 -3.74
N TYR A 440 -11.22 -21.63 -3.37
CA TYR A 440 -10.99 -20.60 -2.38
C TYR A 440 -12.18 -20.45 -1.42
N PRO A 441 -12.33 -21.34 -0.44
CA PRO A 441 -13.32 -21.23 0.61
C PRO A 441 -12.96 -20.12 1.59
N LEU A 442 -13.19 -18.86 1.17
CA LEU A 442 -12.72 -17.65 1.87
C LEU A 442 -13.12 -17.63 3.34
N ASP A 443 -14.38 -17.97 3.67
CA ASP A 443 -14.86 -17.86 5.06
C ASP A 443 -14.11 -18.80 6.00
N GLU A 444 -13.78 -20.02 5.56
CA GLU A 444 -13.03 -20.99 6.36
C GLU A 444 -11.57 -20.54 6.54
N ILE A 445 -10.92 -20.15 5.44
CA ILE A 445 -9.51 -19.69 5.48
C ILE A 445 -9.38 -18.41 6.30
N ARG A 446 -10.33 -17.46 6.18
CA ARG A 446 -10.35 -16.25 6.99
C ARG A 446 -10.60 -16.56 8.47
N ALA A 447 -11.52 -17.47 8.80
CA ALA A 447 -11.75 -17.91 10.17
C ALA A 447 -10.48 -18.51 10.79
N ALA A 448 -9.76 -19.34 10.05
CA ALA A 448 -8.46 -19.88 10.47
C ALA A 448 -7.43 -18.75 10.72
N ALA A 449 -7.35 -17.75 9.85
CA ALA A 449 -6.49 -16.58 10.03
C ALA A 449 -6.85 -15.77 11.28
N GLU A 450 -8.15 -15.58 11.56
CA GLU A 450 -8.61 -14.87 12.77
C GLU A 450 -8.24 -15.61 14.05
N ILE A 451 -8.36 -16.94 14.06
CA ILE A 451 -7.95 -17.78 15.20
C ILE A 451 -6.42 -17.68 15.38
N ALA A 452 -5.67 -17.97 14.33
CA ALA A 452 -4.21 -18.03 14.35
C ALA A 452 -3.55 -16.74 14.85
N THR A 453 -4.02 -15.61 14.37
CA THR A 453 -3.38 -14.30 14.60
C THR A 453 -3.80 -13.62 15.89
N ARG A 454 -4.74 -14.20 16.62
CA ARG A 454 -5.13 -13.83 17.99
C ARG A 454 -4.89 -14.97 18.98
N ALA A 455 -4.15 -16.00 18.53
CA ALA A 455 -3.98 -17.21 19.31
C ALA A 455 -3.25 -16.95 20.62
N LYS A 456 -3.73 -17.63 21.67
CA LYS A 456 -3.12 -17.78 22.98
C LYS A 456 -3.02 -19.26 23.29
N GLU A 457 -2.33 -19.65 24.34
CA GLU A 457 -2.17 -21.06 24.77
C GLU A 457 -3.51 -21.81 24.84
N SER A 458 -4.57 -21.15 25.29
CA SER A 458 -5.93 -21.72 25.33
C SER A 458 -6.47 -22.18 23.97
N LYS A 459 -5.86 -21.79 22.85
CA LYS A 459 -6.23 -22.15 21.48
C LYS A 459 -5.40 -23.29 20.87
N LEU A 460 -4.49 -23.90 21.61
CA LEU A 460 -3.61 -24.97 21.10
C LEU A 460 -4.35 -26.14 20.45
N LYS A 461 -5.51 -26.54 20.99
CA LYS A 461 -6.32 -27.59 20.38
C LYS A 461 -6.84 -27.20 19.00
N GLU A 462 -7.44 -26.00 18.87
CA GLU A 462 -7.95 -25.51 17.60
C GLU A 462 -6.81 -25.36 16.56
N ILE A 463 -5.65 -24.84 16.98
CA ILE A 463 -4.44 -24.73 16.15
C ILE A 463 -3.97 -26.10 15.66
N LYS A 464 -3.98 -27.12 16.53
CA LYS A 464 -3.63 -28.49 16.16
C LYS A 464 -4.58 -29.07 15.11
N ASP A 465 -5.88 -28.83 15.26
CA ASP A 465 -6.88 -29.31 14.31
C ASP A 465 -6.70 -28.61 12.94
N MET A 466 -6.42 -27.31 12.94
CA MET A 466 -6.09 -26.56 11.71
C MET A 466 -4.86 -27.13 10.99
N MET A 467 -3.81 -27.55 11.70
CA MET A 467 -2.60 -28.14 11.11
C MET A 467 -2.85 -29.47 10.39
N LYS A 468 -3.97 -30.14 10.66
CA LYS A 468 -4.38 -31.40 10.03
C LYS A 468 -5.39 -31.23 8.90
N HIS A 469 -5.81 -30.00 8.62
CA HIS A 469 -6.86 -29.72 7.65
C HIS A 469 -6.43 -30.08 6.22
N GLN A 470 -7.39 -30.46 5.36
CA GLN A 470 -7.11 -30.79 3.96
C GLN A 470 -6.61 -29.61 3.14
N ASP A 471 -7.08 -28.37 3.40
CA ASP A 471 -6.66 -27.16 2.71
C ASP A 471 -5.30 -26.67 3.23
N PRO A 472 -4.27 -26.51 2.36
CA PRO A 472 -2.95 -26.06 2.77
C PRO A 472 -2.96 -24.63 3.36
N ALA A 473 -3.87 -23.75 2.94
CA ALA A 473 -3.97 -22.42 3.53
C ALA A 473 -4.42 -22.47 4.99
N ILE A 474 -5.30 -23.40 5.36
CA ILE A 474 -5.71 -23.58 6.77
C ILE A 474 -4.56 -24.17 7.58
N ARG A 475 -3.83 -25.17 7.04
CA ARG A 475 -2.61 -25.70 7.70
C ARG A 475 -1.54 -24.61 7.88
N TYR A 476 -1.37 -23.75 6.88
CA TYR A 476 -0.48 -22.59 6.96
C TYR A 476 -0.86 -21.65 8.12
N TRP A 477 -2.16 -21.33 8.27
CA TRP A 477 -2.62 -20.51 9.40
C TRP A 477 -2.46 -21.26 10.73
N GLY A 478 -2.65 -22.59 10.78
CA GLY A 478 -2.34 -23.39 11.96
C GLY A 478 -0.88 -23.26 12.41
N ALA A 479 0.07 -23.44 11.50
CA ALA A 479 1.50 -23.24 11.79
C ALA A 479 1.81 -21.77 12.17
N THR A 480 1.16 -20.79 11.54
CA THR A 480 1.28 -19.36 11.89
C THR A 480 0.77 -19.10 13.31
N GLY A 481 -0.30 -19.77 13.75
CA GLY A 481 -0.78 -19.69 15.13
C GLY A 481 0.27 -20.12 16.15
N CYS A 482 1.06 -21.15 15.84
CA CYS A 482 2.19 -21.56 16.69
C CYS A 482 3.29 -20.47 16.76
N ILE A 483 3.56 -19.75 15.66
CA ILE A 483 4.51 -18.63 15.67
C ILE A 483 4.00 -17.51 16.59
N VAL A 484 2.71 -17.21 16.53
CA VAL A 484 2.07 -16.14 17.34
C VAL A 484 2.06 -16.50 18.82
N ILE A 485 1.77 -17.76 19.16
CA ILE A 485 1.79 -18.26 20.54
C ILE A 485 3.23 -18.32 21.08
N GLY A 486 4.21 -18.64 20.21
CA GLY A 486 5.61 -18.74 20.59
C GLY A 486 5.91 -20.00 21.43
N LYS A 487 6.72 -19.85 22.49
CA LYS A 487 7.27 -20.95 23.32
C LYS A 487 6.19 -21.85 23.96
N GLU A 488 5.01 -21.33 24.23
CA GLU A 488 3.89 -22.06 24.82
C GLU A 488 3.31 -23.10 23.85
N SER A 489 3.63 -23.01 22.55
CA SER A 489 3.22 -24.01 21.54
C SER A 489 4.14 -25.25 21.46
N LYS A 490 5.08 -25.44 22.40
CA LYS A 490 6.04 -26.59 22.44
C LYS A 490 5.37 -27.95 22.38
N SER A 491 4.17 -28.10 22.94
CA SER A 491 3.40 -29.36 22.92
C SER A 491 3.04 -29.79 21.49
N LEU A 492 3.03 -28.89 20.53
CA LEU A 492 2.73 -29.14 19.11
C LEU A 492 3.98 -29.44 18.26
N LYS A 493 5.17 -29.62 18.88
CA LYS A 493 6.42 -29.92 18.16
C LYS A 493 6.25 -31.07 17.16
N SER A 494 5.66 -32.18 17.56
CA SER A 494 5.49 -33.36 16.70
C SER A 494 4.62 -33.06 15.47
N ASP A 495 3.53 -32.31 15.65
CA ASP A 495 2.65 -31.91 14.55
C ASP A 495 3.40 -30.96 13.58
N LEU A 496 4.17 -30.01 14.10
CA LEU A 496 5.04 -29.11 13.30
C LEU A 496 6.12 -29.89 12.53
N MET A 497 6.75 -30.90 13.15
CA MET A 497 7.72 -31.77 12.47
C MET A 497 7.08 -32.53 11.30
N GLY A 498 5.82 -32.95 11.45
CA GLY A 498 5.03 -33.55 10.37
C GLY A 498 4.85 -32.57 9.20
N LEU A 499 4.51 -31.33 9.48
CA LEU A 499 4.30 -30.28 8.46
C LEU A 499 5.58 -29.85 7.73
N LEU A 500 6.79 -30.17 8.22
CA LEU A 500 8.03 -29.95 7.44
C LEU A 500 8.07 -30.79 6.16
N LYS A 501 7.22 -31.81 6.05
CA LYS A 501 7.07 -32.68 4.86
C LYS A 501 5.83 -32.36 4.04
N ASP A 502 5.13 -31.26 4.36
CA ASP A 502 3.91 -30.84 3.65
C ASP A 502 4.18 -30.63 2.16
N THR A 503 3.18 -30.89 1.32
CA THR A 503 3.27 -30.65 -0.12
C THR A 503 3.40 -29.17 -0.46
N CYS A 504 2.77 -28.29 0.34
CA CYS A 504 2.82 -26.84 0.15
C CYS A 504 4.09 -26.21 0.77
N PRO A 505 4.94 -25.53 0.00
CA PRO A 505 6.16 -24.89 0.50
C PRO A 505 5.89 -23.78 1.53
N ASP A 506 4.76 -23.06 1.43
CA ASP A 506 4.40 -22.05 2.44
C ASP A 506 4.06 -22.68 3.79
N VAL A 507 3.44 -23.88 3.81
CA VAL A 507 3.19 -24.64 5.04
C VAL A 507 4.50 -25.09 5.65
N ARG A 508 5.43 -25.65 4.84
CA ARG A 508 6.77 -26.04 5.31
C ARG A 508 7.53 -24.85 5.91
N THR A 509 7.46 -23.69 5.25
CA THR A 509 8.11 -22.46 5.72
C THR A 509 7.54 -21.97 7.04
N ALA A 510 6.21 -21.93 7.18
CA ALA A 510 5.55 -21.52 8.42
C ALA A 510 5.85 -22.50 9.57
N SER A 511 5.89 -23.79 9.28
CA SER A 511 6.23 -24.82 10.27
C SER A 511 7.69 -24.71 10.73
N ALA A 512 8.63 -24.49 9.79
CA ALA A 512 10.04 -24.26 10.12
C ALA A 512 10.21 -23.01 11.01
N HIS A 513 9.49 -21.92 10.70
CA HIS A 513 9.48 -20.71 11.54
C HIS A 513 8.91 -21.00 12.93
N ALA A 514 7.81 -21.74 13.03
CA ALA A 514 7.22 -22.13 14.31
C ALA A 514 8.18 -23.00 15.13
N LEU A 515 8.85 -23.98 14.52
CA LEU A 515 9.87 -24.81 15.19
C LEU A 515 11.02 -23.97 15.73
N PHE A 516 11.50 -22.99 14.95
CA PHE A 516 12.50 -22.03 15.44
C PHE A 516 12.00 -21.27 16.67
N SER A 517 10.75 -20.77 16.64
CA SER A 517 10.14 -20.01 17.75
C SER A 517 10.04 -20.81 19.07
N ILE A 518 9.98 -22.13 18.97
CA ILE A 518 9.95 -23.04 20.13
C ILE A 518 11.33 -23.67 20.46
N GLY A 519 12.41 -23.20 19.83
CA GLY A 519 13.80 -23.59 20.15
C GLY A 519 14.36 -24.77 19.34
N HIS A 520 13.83 -25.04 18.14
CA HIS A 520 14.24 -26.15 17.27
C HIS A 520 14.78 -25.69 15.90
N PRO A 521 15.83 -24.82 15.83
CA PRO A 521 16.37 -24.33 14.57
C PRO A 521 17.04 -25.42 13.72
N LYS A 522 17.63 -26.46 14.34
CA LYS A 522 18.35 -27.52 13.64
C LYS A 522 17.47 -28.32 12.69
N GLU A 523 16.20 -28.51 13.05
CA GLU A 523 15.20 -29.18 12.22
C GLU A 523 14.62 -28.26 11.13
N ALA A 524 14.58 -26.97 11.38
CA ALA A 524 13.97 -25.97 10.52
C ALA A 524 14.88 -25.55 9.34
N VAL A 525 16.17 -25.26 9.60
CA VAL A 525 17.11 -24.69 8.63
C VAL A 525 17.25 -25.53 7.36
N PRO A 526 17.44 -26.88 7.41
CA PRO A 526 17.61 -27.68 6.18
C PRO A 526 16.37 -27.65 5.27
N VAL A 527 15.17 -27.53 5.84
CA VAL A 527 13.92 -27.45 5.06
C VAL A 527 13.82 -26.12 4.35
N LEU A 528 14.20 -25.01 5.01
CA LEU A 528 14.22 -23.68 4.41
C LEU A 528 15.25 -23.59 3.26
N GLU A 529 16.46 -24.16 3.43
CA GLU A 529 17.45 -24.25 2.36
C GLU A 529 16.91 -25.00 1.14
N LYS A 530 16.22 -26.13 1.36
CA LYS A 530 15.60 -26.87 0.25
C LYS A 530 14.54 -26.08 -0.48
N ILE A 531 13.75 -25.25 0.21
CA ILE A 531 12.73 -24.39 -0.40
C ILE A 531 13.38 -23.32 -1.32
N LEU A 532 14.62 -22.91 -1.08
CA LEU A 532 15.33 -21.97 -1.96
C LEU A 532 15.61 -22.56 -3.35
N SER A 533 15.44 -23.87 -3.56
CA SER A 533 15.53 -24.53 -4.88
C SER A 533 14.18 -24.60 -5.62
N GLU A 534 13.07 -24.16 -5.01
CA GLU A 534 11.76 -24.16 -5.65
C GLU A 534 11.73 -23.21 -6.86
N LYS A 535 10.95 -23.54 -7.89
CA LYS A 535 10.79 -22.68 -9.08
C LYS A 535 10.09 -21.36 -8.74
N ASN A 536 9.10 -21.41 -7.86
CA ASN A 536 8.32 -20.25 -7.47
C ASN A 536 9.14 -19.32 -6.55
N GLN A 537 9.47 -18.15 -7.06
CA GLN A 537 10.27 -17.13 -6.36
C GLN A 537 9.65 -16.63 -5.05
N PHE A 538 8.33 -16.68 -4.90
CA PHE A 538 7.66 -16.22 -3.69
C PHE A 538 7.85 -17.20 -2.53
N TYR A 539 7.92 -18.51 -2.80
CA TYR A 539 8.33 -19.50 -1.80
C TYR A 539 9.79 -19.25 -1.35
N ARG A 540 10.69 -19.02 -2.31
CA ARG A 540 12.11 -18.74 -1.99
C ARG A 540 12.27 -17.47 -1.17
N LEU A 541 11.59 -16.38 -1.58
CA LEU A 541 11.64 -15.11 -0.83
C LEU A 541 11.16 -15.29 0.61
N ARG A 542 10.10 -16.06 0.81
CA ARG A 542 9.56 -16.30 2.14
C ARG A 542 10.48 -17.14 3.00
N ALA A 543 11.06 -18.23 2.46
CA ALA A 543 12.04 -19.05 3.16
C ALA A 543 13.27 -18.23 3.55
N MET A 544 13.78 -17.37 2.64
CA MET A 544 14.91 -16.50 2.94
C MET A 544 14.61 -15.47 4.03
N ASN A 545 13.37 -14.93 4.09
CA ASN A 545 12.94 -14.06 5.18
C ASN A 545 12.97 -14.76 6.54
N VAL A 546 12.62 -16.06 6.60
CA VAL A 546 12.68 -16.83 7.85
C VAL A 546 14.13 -17.11 8.25
N LEU A 547 15.00 -17.46 7.30
CA LEU A 547 16.44 -17.64 7.56
C LEU A 547 17.10 -16.34 8.09
N ASP A 548 16.76 -15.20 7.50
CA ASP A 548 17.19 -13.89 7.99
C ASP A 548 16.74 -13.63 9.43
N HIS A 549 15.51 -14.03 9.77
CA HIS A 549 14.98 -13.90 11.13
C HIS A 549 15.62 -14.86 12.14
N MET A 550 16.17 -15.99 11.70
CA MET A 550 16.86 -16.96 12.55
C MET A 550 18.26 -16.51 13.01
N ASP A 551 18.82 -15.50 12.36
CA ASP A 551 20.10 -14.88 12.69
C ASP A 551 21.22 -15.93 12.83
N GLU A 552 21.99 -15.93 13.93
CA GLU A 552 23.10 -16.86 14.20
C GLU A 552 22.73 -18.33 14.04
N ASN A 553 21.47 -18.72 14.30
CA ASN A 553 20.99 -20.08 14.10
C ASN A 553 20.97 -20.54 12.64
N ALA A 554 21.00 -19.59 11.70
CA ALA A 554 21.05 -19.87 10.25
C ALA A 554 22.42 -19.52 9.63
N ARG A 555 23.44 -19.14 10.40
CA ARG A 555 24.75 -18.65 9.92
C ARG A 555 25.36 -19.50 8.81
N GLU A 556 25.45 -20.82 9.00
CA GLU A 556 26.06 -21.72 8.01
C GLU A 556 25.24 -21.78 6.72
N ALA A 557 23.91 -21.83 6.84
CA ALA A 557 22.99 -21.81 5.69
C ALA A 557 23.11 -20.49 4.92
N VAL A 558 23.09 -19.36 5.62
CA VAL A 558 23.27 -18.04 5.02
C VAL A 558 24.62 -17.92 4.33
N ALA A 559 25.71 -18.48 4.92
CA ALA A 559 27.04 -18.48 4.32
C ALA A 559 27.09 -19.30 2.99
N ARG A 560 26.40 -20.45 2.95
CA ARG A 560 26.29 -21.23 1.70
C ARG A 560 25.48 -20.48 0.65
N ILE A 561 24.31 -19.94 1.03
CA ILE A 561 23.41 -19.20 0.15
C ILE A 561 24.09 -17.94 -0.40
N ALA A 562 24.83 -17.20 0.43
CA ALA A 562 25.51 -15.96 0.06
C ALA A 562 26.62 -16.18 -1.01
N ARG A 563 27.20 -17.38 -1.09
CA ARG A 563 28.18 -17.74 -2.13
C ARG A 563 27.53 -17.98 -3.49
N VAL A 564 26.30 -18.52 -3.50
CA VAL A 564 25.56 -18.86 -4.73
C VAL A 564 24.74 -17.67 -5.21
N GLY A 565 24.15 -16.92 -4.28
CA GLY A 565 23.21 -15.84 -4.56
C GLY A 565 21.88 -16.33 -5.11
N ASP A 566 21.00 -15.40 -5.46
CA ASP A 566 19.76 -15.65 -6.20
C ASP A 566 19.57 -14.54 -7.24
N SER A 567 19.39 -14.92 -8.49
CA SER A 567 19.22 -14.00 -9.62
C SER A 567 17.77 -13.71 -9.96
N ALA A 568 16.81 -14.24 -9.19
CA ALA A 568 15.40 -14.03 -9.47
C ALA A 568 15.04 -12.55 -9.40
N LYS A 569 14.38 -12.11 -10.45
CA LYS A 569 13.85 -10.74 -10.56
C LYS A 569 12.36 -10.77 -10.38
N ILE A 570 11.87 -10.03 -9.38
CA ILE A 570 10.45 -9.92 -9.06
C ILE A 570 9.92 -8.59 -9.61
N GLY A 571 8.75 -8.65 -10.26
CA GLY A 571 8.04 -7.45 -10.69
C GLY A 571 8.45 -6.84 -12.01
N ALA A 572 7.87 -5.68 -12.30
CA ALA A 572 7.97 -5.01 -13.60
C ALA A 572 9.34 -4.39 -13.89
N TYR A 573 10.08 -4.05 -12.86
CA TYR A 573 11.38 -3.37 -12.96
C TYR A 573 12.56 -4.28 -12.65
N GLY A 574 12.30 -5.58 -12.44
CA GLY A 574 13.33 -6.60 -12.26
C GLY A 574 14.07 -6.50 -10.92
N GLU A 575 13.39 -6.14 -9.85
CA GLU A 575 13.95 -6.05 -8.49
C GLU A 575 14.38 -7.43 -7.99
N ASN A 576 15.58 -7.52 -7.43
CA ASN A 576 16.10 -8.73 -6.79
C ASN A 576 15.84 -8.71 -5.28
N TYR A 577 14.59 -8.98 -4.88
CA TYR A 577 14.21 -8.96 -3.46
C TYR A 577 14.86 -10.08 -2.65
N ILE A 578 15.03 -11.27 -3.22
CA ILE A 578 15.68 -12.39 -2.53
C ILE A 578 17.15 -12.02 -2.27
N GLY A 579 17.85 -11.49 -3.29
CA GLY A 579 19.22 -11.01 -3.14
C GLY A 579 19.38 -9.89 -2.10
N ASN A 580 18.37 -9.01 -1.95
CA ASN A 580 18.39 -7.99 -0.90
C ASN A 580 18.35 -8.62 0.50
N VAL A 581 17.51 -9.65 0.71
CA VAL A 581 17.43 -10.37 1.99
C VAL A 581 18.72 -11.15 2.26
N ILE A 582 19.28 -11.81 1.24
CA ILE A 582 20.57 -12.52 1.35
C ILE A 582 21.67 -11.55 1.79
N LYS A 583 21.79 -10.39 1.13
CA LYS A 583 22.80 -9.39 1.46
C LYS A 583 22.65 -8.85 2.89
N LYS A 584 21.41 -8.61 3.30
CA LYS A 584 21.12 -8.16 4.68
C LYS A 584 21.51 -9.23 5.69
N ALA A 585 21.03 -10.46 5.54
CA ALA A 585 21.34 -11.55 6.46
C ALA A 585 22.86 -11.83 6.53
N ALA A 586 23.56 -11.82 5.39
CA ALA A 586 25.01 -11.96 5.36
C ALA A 586 25.72 -10.80 6.06
N SER A 587 25.26 -9.56 5.84
CA SER A 587 25.83 -8.37 6.49
C SER A 587 25.69 -8.41 8.01
N ASP A 588 24.52 -8.77 8.52
CA ASP A 588 24.25 -8.86 9.96
C ASP A 588 25.14 -9.91 10.63
N LEU A 589 25.39 -11.01 9.94
CA LEU A 589 26.24 -12.11 10.39
C LEU A 589 27.75 -11.89 10.10
N GLY A 590 28.16 -10.76 9.50
CA GLY A 590 29.55 -10.51 9.15
C GLY A 590 30.10 -11.45 8.06
N ILE A 591 29.23 -12.01 7.19
CA ILE A 591 29.56 -12.92 6.11
C ILE A 591 29.85 -12.12 4.83
N LYS A 592 30.99 -12.40 4.18
CA LYS A 592 31.30 -11.81 2.88
C LYS A 592 30.43 -12.44 1.78
N THR A 593 29.74 -11.60 1.03
CA THR A 593 29.02 -12.03 -0.19
C THR A 593 29.98 -12.03 -1.39
N SER A 594 29.85 -12.98 -2.30
CA SER A 594 30.44 -12.87 -3.64
C SER A 594 29.90 -11.61 -4.33
N LYS A 595 30.79 -10.85 -4.99
CA LYS A 595 30.44 -9.60 -5.69
C LYS A 595 29.44 -9.82 -6.81
#